data_0aa5455637b2b7dfa4f221640a088364
#
_entry.id   0aa5455637b2b7dfa4f221640a088364
#
_cell.length_a   1.000
_cell.length_b   1.000
_cell.length_c   1.000
_cell.angle_alpha   90.00
_cell.angle_beta   90.00
_cell.angle_gamma   90.00
#
_symmetry.space_group_name_H-M   'P 1'
#
loop_
_entity.id
_entity.type
_entity.pdbx_description
1 polymer ?
#
loop_
_entity_poly.entity_id
_entity_poly.type
_entity_poly.pdbx_seq_one_letter_code
_entity_poly.pdbx_strand_id
1 'polypeptide(L)'
;MTLGIIQPYFMPYIGYFQLMKAVDRYVVYDDVNYIKRGWVNRNNILVNGEKRMFTITLKKASQNKLFNEIVIGDDFEKLMKMLRMNYSKAINFDETMTLMERIISFPDKQLAVFVANSFQEISVSYTH
;
A
#
# COMPACT_ATOMS: atom_id res chain seq x y z
N MET A 1 -0.10 27.74 -3.68
CA MET A 1 -0.28 26.29 -3.86
C MET A 1 0.67 25.53 -2.94
N THR A 2 0.14 24.51 -2.27
CA THR A 2 0.93 23.69 -1.35
C THR A 2 1.22 22.35 -1.99
N LEU A 3 2.47 21.89 -1.91
CA LEU A 3 2.93 20.65 -2.52
C LEU A 3 3.45 19.71 -1.43
N GLY A 4 2.98 18.44 -1.47
CA GLY A 4 3.49 17.37 -0.62
C GLY A 4 4.30 16.37 -1.42
N ILE A 5 5.39 15.87 -0.84
CA ILE A 5 6.24 14.84 -1.47
C ILE A 5 6.24 13.61 -0.58
N ILE A 6 5.88 12.46 -1.14
CA ILE A 6 5.77 11.22 -0.38
C ILE A 6 6.46 10.07 -1.13
N GLN A 7 7.00 9.13 -0.35
CA GLN A 7 7.54 7.89 -0.91
C GLN A 7 6.43 6.85 -1.07
N PRO A 8 6.53 5.95 -2.07
CA PRO A 8 5.46 4.97 -2.31
C PRO A 8 5.57 3.78 -1.35
N TYR A 9 4.84 3.85 -0.23
CA TYR A 9 4.74 2.75 0.73
C TYR A 9 3.36 2.11 0.64
N PHE A 10 3.32 0.78 0.58
CA PHE A 10 2.05 0.07 0.56
C PHE A 10 1.38 0.11 1.93
N MET A 11 0.13 0.56 1.98
CA MET A 11 -0.66 0.70 3.21
C MET A 11 0.05 1.57 4.26
N PRO A 12 0.40 2.83 3.92
CA PRO A 12 1.12 3.70 4.85
C PRO A 12 0.24 4.10 6.03
N TYR A 13 0.88 4.65 7.08
CA TYR A 13 0.14 5.14 8.23
C TYR A 13 -0.73 6.33 7.85
N ILE A 14 -1.71 6.62 8.72
CA ILE A 14 -2.75 7.63 8.42
C ILE A 14 -2.18 9.03 8.14
N GLY A 15 -0.99 9.33 8.66
CA GLY A 15 -0.35 10.62 8.41
C GLY A 15 -0.13 10.92 6.94
N TYR A 16 0.11 9.89 6.11
CA TYR A 16 0.22 10.07 4.67
C TYR A 16 -1.08 10.64 4.08
N PHE A 17 -2.23 10.10 4.52
CA PHE A 17 -3.53 10.53 3.99
C PHE A 17 -3.92 11.90 4.52
N GLN A 18 -3.51 12.23 5.74
CA GLN A 18 -3.69 13.57 6.28
C GLN A 18 -2.88 14.59 5.49
N LEU A 19 -1.65 14.25 5.13
CA LEU A 19 -0.82 15.11 4.28
C LEU A 19 -1.44 15.31 2.91
N MET A 20 -1.89 14.22 2.27
CA MET A 20 -2.53 14.31 0.96
C MET A 20 -3.76 15.22 0.96
N LYS A 21 -4.53 15.18 2.05
CA LYS A 21 -5.72 16.02 2.21
C LYS A 21 -5.36 17.49 2.46
N ALA A 22 -4.24 17.73 3.14
CA ALA A 22 -3.84 19.09 3.55
C ALA A 22 -3.17 19.87 2.43
N VAL A 23 -2.68 19.22 1.37
CA VAL A 23 -1.95 19.87 0.28
C VAL A 23 -2.80 19.95 -0.97
N ASP A 24 -2.48 20.89 -1.86
CA ASP A 24 -3.18 21.01 -3.15
C ASP A 24 -2.78 19.89 -4.11
N ARG A 25 -1.51 19.49 -4.06
CA ARG A 25 -0.99 18.40 -4.87
C ARG A 25 0.04 17.61 -4.08
N TYR A 26 0.11 16.31 -4.32
CA TYR A 26 1.18 15.50 -3.78
C TYR A 26 1.89 14.76 -4.91
N VAL A 27 3.19 14.54 -4.72
CA VAL A 27 4.05 13.86 -5.68
C VAL A 27 4.56 12.58 -5.05
N VAL A 28 4.39 11.46 -5.75
CA VAL A 28 4.96 10.18 -5.35
C VAL A 28 6.42 10.16 -5.81
N TYR A 29 7.33 10.13 -4.83
CA TYR A 29 8.77 10.20 -5.09
C TYR A 29 9.28 8.82 -5.47
N ASP A 30 9.30 8.52 -6.77
CA ASP A 30 9.57 7.18 -7.28
C ASP A 30 10.88 7.05 -8.07
N ASP A 31 11.65 8.12 -8.21
CA ASP A 31 12.93 8.12 -8.92
C ASP A 31 14.12 8.02 -7.97
N VAL A 32 13.93 7.36 -6.84
CA VAL A 32 14.97 7.08 -5.84
C VAL A 32 15.16 5.58 -5.70
N ASN A 33 16.30 5.18 -5.15
CA ASN A 33 16.61 3.78 -4.96
C ASN A 33 15.65 3.10 -3.98
N TYR A 34 15.29 1.85 -4.29
CA TYR A 34 14.48 1.02 -3.42
C TYR A 34 15.22 0.73 -2.11
N ILE A 35 14.51 0.86 -0.99
CA ILE A 35 15.04 0.56 0.33
C ILE A 35 14.67 -0.88 0.69
N LYS A 36 15.66 -1.77 0.66
CA LYS A 36 15.47 -3.17 1.02
C LYS A 36 15.18 -3.30 2.52
N ARG A 37 14.23 -4.15 2.87
CA ARG A 37 13.80 -4.39 4.25
C ARG A 37 13.20 -3.16 4.94
N GLY A 38 12.77 -2.16 4.18
CA GLY A 38 11.99 -1.05 4.69
C GLY A 38 10.49 -1.36 4.66
N TRP A 39 9.68 -0.33 4.82
CA TRP A 39 8.22 -0.48 4.89
C TRP A 39 7.52 -0.27 3.55
N VAL A 40 8.25 -0.30 2.44
CA VAL A 40 7.70 -0.09 1.11
C VAL A 40 6.69 -1.18 0.75
N ASN A 41 7.10 -2.45 0.95
CA ASN A 41 6.31 -3.62 0.61
C ASN A 41 6.01 -4.51 1.81
N ARG A 42 6.14 -3.96 3.02
CA ARG A 42 5.87 -4.69 4.27
C ARG A 42 4.98 -3.86 5.16
N ASN A 43 4.17 -4.54 5.96
CA ASN A 43 3.38 -3.89 6.99
C ASN A 43 2.95 -4.93 8.01
N ASN A 44 2.28 -4.48 9.06
CA ASN A 44 1.81 -5.35 10.12
C ASN A 44 0.29 -5.43 10.13
N ILE A 45 -0.22 -6.60 10.48
CA ILE A 45 -1.63 -6.79 10.77
C ILE A 45 -1.76 -7.49 12.12
N LEU A 46 -2.95 -7.47 12.69
CA LEU A 46 -3.23 -8.17 13.93
C LEU A 46 -3.70 -9.60 13.61
N VAL A 47 -3.04 -10.57 14.26
CA VAL A 47 -3.39 -11.98 14.17
C VAL A 47 -3.56 -12.47 15.60
N ASN A 48 -4.79 -12.80 16.00
CA ASN A 48 -5.12 -13.21 17.38
C ASN A 48 -4.63 -12.19 18.43
N GLY A 49 -4.77 -10.91 18.12
CA GLY A 49 -4.36 -9.82 19.01
C GLY A 49 -2.88 -9.50 19.00
N GLU A 50 -2.08 -10.22 18.23
CA GLU A 50 -0.64 -10.01 18.14
C GLU A 50 -0.25 -9.40 16.79
N LYS A 51 0.75 -8.55 16.82
CA LYS A 51 1.29 -7.93 15.61
C LYS A 51 2.02 -8.97 14.78
N ARG A 52 1.66 -9.09 13.51
CA ARG A 52 2.32 -9.99 12.57
C ARG A 52 2.62 -9.26 11.27
N MET A 53 3.85 -9.37 10.81
CA MET A 53 4.28 -8.69 9.59
C MET A 53 3.90 -9.51 8.36
N PHE A 54 3.43 -8.83 7.31
CA PHE A 54 3.28 -9.41 5.99
C PHE A 54 4.18 -8.70 5.00
N THR A 55 4.59 -9.40 3.95
CA THR A 55 5.45 -8.86 2.90
C THR A 55 4.83 -9.16 1.54
N ILE A 56 4.79 -8.15 0.68
CA ILE A 56 4.37 -8.32 -0.70
C ILE A 56 5.61 -8.62 -1.53
N THR A 57 5.58 -9.73 -2.25
CA THR A 57 6.71 -10.20 -3.05
C THR A 57 6.97 -9.27 -4.23
N LEU A 58 8.21 -8.86 -4.41
CA LEU A 58 8.65 -8.03 -5.52
C LEU A 58 9.52 -8.84 -6.47
N LYS A 59 9.41 -8.58 -7.77
CA LYS A 59 10.25 -9.19 -8.77
C LYS A 59 11.50 -8.34 -8.99
N LYS A 60 12.66 -8.99 -8.98
CA LYS A 60 13.96 -8.36 -9.30
C LYS A 60 14.25 -7.11 -8.45
N ALA A 61 13.75 -7.07 -7.21
CA ALA A 61 14.01 -5.95 -6.32
C ALA A 61 15.49 -5.92 -5.93
N SER A 62 16.07 -4.72 -5.98
CA SER A 62 17.47 -4.51 -5.64
C SER A 62 17.65 -3.06 -5.16
N GLN A 63 18.59 -2.84 -4.25
CA GLN A 63 18.95 -1.49 -3.81
C GLN A 63 19.52 -0.64 -4.96
N ASN A 64 19.94 -1.29 -6.04
CA ASN A 64 20.46 -0.62 -7.21
C ASN A 64 19.38 -0.22 -8.20
N LYS A 65 18.10 -0.52 -7.89
CA LYS A 65 16.97 -0.16 -8.74
C LYS A 65 16.16 0.96 -8.12
N LEU A 66 15.60 1.82 -8.97
CA LEU A 66 14.66 2.84 -8.54
C LEU A 66 13.29 2.22 -8.27
N PHE A 67 12.47 2.88 -7.46
CA PHE A 67 11.11 2.42 -7.20
C PHE A 67 10.32 2.17 -8.48
N ASN A 68 10.52 3.03 -9.50
CA ASN A 68 9.78 2.93 -10.76
C ASN A 68 10.25 1.80 -11.67
N GLU A 69 11.32 1.08 -11.29
CA GLU A 69 11.85 -0.06 -12.03
C GLU A 69 11.42 -1.40 -11.44
N ILE A 70 10.72 -1.40 -10.32
CA ILE A 70 10.36 -2.61 -9.57
C ILE A 70 8.93 -3.00 -9.87
N VAL A 71 8.68 -4.30 -10.03
CA VAL A 71 7.36 -4.86 -10.32
C VAL A 71 6.93 -5.78 -9.19
N ILE A 72 5.65 -5.70 -8.81
CA ILE A 72 5.07 -6.59 -7.81
C ILE A 72 4.86 -7.97 -8.45
N GLY A 73 5.33 -9.02 -7.77
CA GLY A 73 5.19 -10.40 -8.20
C GLY A 73 4.27 -11.23 -7.34
N ASP A 74 3.42 -10.57 -6.54
CA ASP A 74 2.53 -11.23 -5.59
C ASP A 74 1.11 -11.26 -6.15
N ASP A 75 0.37 -12.34 -5.87
CA ASP A 75 -1.05 -12.45 -6.19
C ASP A 75 -1.96 -12.02 -5.02
N PHE A 76 -1.35 -11.66 -3.89
CA PHE A 76 -2.03 -11.20 -2.68
C PHE A 76 -2.94 -12.21 -2.00
N GLU A 77 -2.94 -13.48 -2.42
CA GLU A 77 -3.81 -14.49 -1.82
C GLU A 77 -3.56 -14.67 -0.34
N LYS A 78 -2.29 -14.73 0.06
CA LYS A 78 -1.91 -14.91 1.47
C LYS A 78 -2.39 -13.74 2.31
N LEU A 79 -2.19 -12.51 1.84
CA LEU A 79 -2.64 -11.31 2.56
C LEU A 79 -4.17 -11.31 2.70
N MET A 80 -4.90 -11.56 1.62
CA MET A 80 -6.36 -11.57 1.64
C MET A 80 -6.90 -12.63 2.57
N LYS A 81 -6.29 -13.82 2.58
CA LYS A 81 -6.67 -14.91 3.48
C LYS A 81 -6.45 -14.50 4.94
N MET A 82 -5.32 -13.90 5.26
CA MET A 82 -5.02 -13.44 6.61
C MET A 82 -6.02 -12.38 7.08
N LEU A 83 -6.39 -11.46 6.20
CA LEU A 83 -7.39 -10.44 6.52
C LEU A 83 -8.76 -11.05 6.79
N ARG A 84 -9.21 -11.99 5.95
CA ARG A 84 -10.50 -12.66 6.15
C ARG A 84 -10.55 -13.44 7.46
N MET A 85 -9.45 -14.12 7.80
CA MET A 85 -9.40 -14.93 9.02
C MET A 85 -9.36 -14.11 10.30
N ASN A 86 -8.75 -12.93 10.27
CA ASN A 86 -8.47 -12.18 11.49
C ASN A 86 -9.35 -10.95 11.68
N TYR A 87 -10.02 -10.46 10.64
CA TYR A 87 -10.81 -9.23 10.71
C TYR A 87 -12.28 -9.45 10.34
N SER A 88 -12.73 -10.71 10.19
CA SER A 88 -14.11 -11.01 9.74
C SER A 88 -15.19 -10.42 10.64
N LYS A 89 -14.88 -10.14 11.91
CA LYS A 89 -15.83 -9.57 12.86
C LYS A 89 -15.67 -8.06 13.02
N ALA A 90 -14.76 -7.43 12.29
CA ALA A 90 -14.58 -5.99 12.35
C ALA A 90 -15.78 -5.27 11.73
N ILE A 91 -16.11 -4.08 12.27
CA ILE A 91 -17.32 -3.35 11.88
C ILE A 91 -17.38 -3.07 10.37
N ASN A 92 -16.27 -2.66 9.79
CA ASN A 92 -16.21 -2.28 8.38
C ASN A 92 -15.54 -3.34 7.52
N PHE A 93 -15.67 -4.62 7.91
CA PHE A 93 -14.97 -5.70 7.23
C PHE A 93 -15.33 -5.80 5.74
N ASP A 94 -16.62 -5.83 5.42
CA ASP A 94 -17.07 -6.02 4.03
C ASP A 94 -16.62 -4.87 3.14
N GLU A 95 -16.74 -3.65 3.61
CA GLU A 95 -16.30 -2.46 2.87
C GLU A 95 -14.79 -2.47 2.65
N THR A 96 -14.04 -2.84 3.69
CA THR A 96 -12.59 -2.91 3.61
C THR A 96 -12.13 -3.99 2.64
N MET A 97 -12.78 -5.16 2.66
CA MET A 97 -12.43 -6.23 1.73
C MET A 97 -12.74 -5.84 0.28
N THR A 98 -13.85 -5.15 0.05
CA THR A 98 -14.17 -4.64 -1.29
C THR A 98 -13.11 -3.64 -1.77
N LEU A 99 -12.67 -2.75 -0.87
CA LEU A 99 -11.61 -1.80 -1.18
C LEU A 99 -10.30 -2.52 -1.50
N MET A 100 -9.93 -3.52 -0.71
CA MET A 100 -8.71 -4.31 -0.94
C MET A 100 -8.77 -5.03 -2.29
N GLU A 101 -9.93 -5.59 -2.65
CA GLU A 101 -10.08 -6.25 -3.95
C GLU A 101 -9.87 -5.29 -5.11
N ARG A 102 -10.37 -4.05 -5.00
CA ARG A 102 -10.11 -3.02 -6.01
C ARG A 102 -8.62 -2.68 -6.10
N ILE A 103 -7.95 -2.55 -4.95
CA ILE A 103 -6.53 -2.23 -4.91
C ILE A 103 -5.71 -3.31 -5.59
N ILE A 104 -5.91 -4.58 -5.20
CA ILE A 104 -5.08 -5.68 -5.70
C ILE A 104 -5.39 -6.05 -7.15
N SER A 105 -6.58 -5.72 -7.65
CA SER A 105 -6.96 -6.01 -9.04
C SER A 105 -6.42 -4.99 -10.05
N PHE A 106 -5.78 -3.93 -9.58
CA PHE A 106 -5.20 -2.94 -10.48
C PHE A 106 -4.19 -3.60 -11.41
N PRO A 107 -4.35 -3.43 -12.75
CA PRO A 107 -3.58 -4.24 -13.71
C PRO A 107 -2.10 -3.90 -13.79
N ASP A 108 -1.71 -2.65 -13.52
CA ASP A 108 -0.31 -2.25 -13.58
C ASP A 108 0.38 -2.59 -12.27
N LYS A 109 1.32 -3.53 -12.31
CA LYS A 109 2.05 -4.02 -11.14
C LYS A 109 3.41 -3.37 -10.96
N GLN A 110 3.73 -2.32 -11.72
CA GLN A 110 4.90 -1.50 -11.42
C GLN A 110 4.71 -0.90 -10.03
N LEU A 111 5.70 -1.08 -9.14
CA LEU A 111 5.54 -0.79 -7.71
C LEU A 111 5.01 0.62 -7.44
N ALA A 112 5.63 1.64 -8.00
CA ALA A 112 5.25 3.02 -7.73
C ALA A 112 3.83 3.32 -8.21
N VAL A 113 3.47 2.86 -9.41
CA VAL A 113 2.14 3.08 -9.99
C VAL A 113 1.07 2.34 -9.19
N PHE A 114 1.35 1.10 -8.82
CA PHE A 114 0.42 0.29 -8.04
C PHE A 114 0.15 0.93 -6.66
N VAL A 115 1.22 1.35 -5.98
CA VAL A 115 1.09 1.98 -4.66
C VAL A 115 0.40 3.34 -4.76
N ALA A 116 0.69 4.13 -5.80
CA ALA A 116 0.02 5.41 -6.03
C ALA A 116 -1.49 5.19 -6.24
N ASN A 117 -1.88 4.15 -6.99
CA ASN A 117 -3.28 3.81 -7.16
C ASN A 117 -3.93 3.40 -5.83
N SER A 118 -3.20 2.67 -4.98
CA SER A 118 -3.73 2.30 -3.66
C SER A 118 -3.99 3.53 -2.79
N PHE A 119 -3.12 4.54 -2.86
CA PHE A 119 -3.35 5.80 -2.16
C PHE A 119 -4.64 6.46 -2.63
N GLN A 120 -4.86 6.50 -3.95
CA GLN A 120 -6.06 7.11 -4.53
C GLN A 120 -7.31 6.38 -4.06
N GLU A 121 -7.34 5.05 -4.11
CA GLU A 121 -8.48 4.24 -3.70
C GLU A 121 -8.80 4.43 -2.21
N ILE A 122 -7.77 4.41 -1.36
CA ILE A 122 -7.96 4.60 0.09
C ILE A 122 -8.42 6.03 0.38
N SER A 123 -7.83 7.03 -0.27
CA SER A 123 -8.21 8.43 -0.07
C SER A 123 -9.68 8.68 -0.39
N VAL A 124 -10.17 8.13 -1.50
CA VAL A 124 -11.59 8.24 -1.88
C VAL A 124 -12.47 7.58 -0.83
N SER A 125 -12.11 6.40 -0.38
CA SER A 125 -12.86 5.68 0.66
C SER A 125 -12.85 6.43 1.99
N TYR A 126 -11.71 7.01 2.36
CA TYR A 126 -11.55 7.74 3.63
C TYR A 126 -12.36 9.03 3.67
N THR A 127 -12.55 9.69 2.53
CA THR A 127 -13.28 10.97 2.47
C THR A 127 -14.80 10.80 2.33
N HIS A 128 -15.24 9.59 2.09
CA HIS A 128 -16.66 9.23 2.03
C HIS A 128 -17.07 8.45 3.27
#